data_0b008b17916e9bd3f817913fe9426d55
#
_entry.id   0b008b17916e9bd3f817913fe9426d55
#
_cell.length_a   1.000
_cell.length_b   1.000
_cell.length_c   1.000
_cell.angle_alpha   90.00
_cell.angle_beta   90.00
_cell.angle_gamma   90.00
#
_symmetry.space_group_name_H-M   'P 1'
#
loop_
_entity.id
_entity.type
_entity.pdbx_description
1 polymer ?
#
loop_
_entity_poly.entity_id
_entity_poly.type
_entity_poly.pdbx_seq_one_letter_code
_entity_poly.pdbx_strand_id
1 'polypeptide(L)'
;MLRLMLLPAALLCLQGCAREGPPAAPRATAIKQSTPSLRFLHSYPAQAAAIPGLAALLRKEGLERLAEAGQDSKVVSFPPRNGPDEVEQVWEVSADTADLLALSSTASTYQDGAAHGYFSYHTLIWGRSAGRPLKLSELFSDRSGVPMLLEALCAKLISERETRWRERGNGRPGPMACPKADETDVAPVAPRGGRIRSFLMRLTGDETPDGYAGGSYEIEAPATPALVALVKPDLRGSF
;
A
#
# COMPACT_ATOMS: atom_id res chain seq x y z
N MET A 1 87.87 -21.60 -3.93
CA MET A 1 86.69 -21.67 -4.81
C MET A 1 85.47 -21.66 -3.90
N LEU A 2 84.83 -20.49 -3.75
CA LEU A 2 83.71 -20.25 -2.85
C LEU A 2 82.40 -20.19 -3.66
N ARG A 3 81.52 -21.16 -3.55
CA ARG A 3 80.22 -21.18 -4.23
C ARG A 3 79.18 -20.47 -3.35
N LEU A 4 78.70 -19.36 -3.86
CA LEU A 4 77.62 -18.56 -3.28
C LEU A 4 76.32 -19.19 -3.71
N MET A 5 75.56 -19.72 -2.74
CA MET A 5 74.15 -20.20 -2.95
C MET A 5 73.21 -19.03 -2.77
N LEU A 6 72.53 -18.64 -3.87
CA LEU A 6 71.40 -17.72 -3.87
C LEU A 6 70.12 -18.47 -3.52
N LEU A 7 69.46 -18.12 -2.40
CA LEU A 7 68.10 -18.52 -2.05
C LEU A 7 67.08 -17.59 -2.72
N PRO A 8 66.02 -18.13 -3.36
CA PRO A 8 64.93 -17.29 -3.86
C PRO A 8 63.98 -16.97 -2.69
N ALA A 9 63.73 -15.68 -2.47
CA ALA A 9 62.72 -15.18 -1.59
C ALA A 9 61.30 -15.40 -2.21
N ALA A 10 60.52 -16.30 -1.60
CA ALA A 10 59.14 -16.52 -1.95
C ALA A 10 58.28 -15.38 -1.39
N LEU A 11 57.79 -14.51 -2.28
CA LEU A 11 56.83 -13.44 -1.97
C LEU A 11 55.44 -14.06 -1.82
N LEU A 12 54.98 -14.31 -0.56
CA LEU A 12 53.61 -14.70 -0.26
C LEU A 12 52.68 -13.47 -0.46
N CYS A 13 51.97 -13.44 -1.57
CA CYS A 13 50.82 -12.55 -1.75
C CYS A 13 49.67 -12.99 -0.80
N LEU A 14 49.56 -12.32 0.32
CA LEU A 14 48.36 -12.34 1.14
C LEU A 14 47.26 -11.58 0.40
N GLN A 15 46.52 -12.26 -0.47
CA GLN A 15 45.25 -11.77 -0.99
C GLN A 15 44.22 -11.81 0.15
N GLY A 16 44.05 -10.67 0.80
CA GLY A 16 42.99 -10.45 1.75
C GLY A 16 41.63 -10.58 1.04
N CYS A 17 40.98 -11.74 1.16
CA CYS A 17 39.56 -11.84 0.85
C CYS A 17 38.80 -10.88 1.77
N ALA A 18 38.44 -9.72 1.23
CA ALA A 18 37.45 -8.87 1.87
C ALA A 18 36.15 -9.71 1.97
N ARG A 19 35.84 -10.22 3.17
CA ARG A 19 34.51 -10.80 3.45
C ARG A 19 33.52 -9.66 3.28
N GLU A 20 32.76 -9.68 2.19
CA GLU A 20 31.54 -8.89 2.10
C GLU A 20 30.67 -9.26 3.33
N GLY A 21 30.42 -8.29 4.18
CA GLY A 21 29.50 -8.47 5.31
C GLY A 21 28.13 -8.86 4.79
N PRO A 22 27.28 -9.51 5.62
CA PRO A 22 25.93 -9.84 5.20
C PRO A 22 25.23 -8.59 4.70
N PRO A 23 24.45 -8.69 3.59
CA PRO A 23 23.74 -7.55 3.03
C PRO A 23 22.92 -6.89 4.13
N ALA A 24 22.97 -5.56 4.21
CA ALA A 24 22.23 -4.80 5.21
C ALA A 24 20.72 -5.14 5.11
N ALA A 25 20.08 -5.37 6.25
CA ALA A 25 18.64 -5.63 6.28
C ALA A 25 17.88 -4.51 5.55
N PRO A 26 16.87 -4.85 4.74
CA PRO A 26 16.09 -3.86 4.00
C PRO A 26 15.45 -2.88 4.99
N ARG A 27 15.49 -1.59 4.66
CA ARG A 27 14.92 -0.51 5.45
C ARG A 27 13.71 0.07 4.72
N ALA A 28 12.76 0.62 5.47
CA ALA A 28 11.70 1.43 4.89
C ALA A 28 12.31 2.56 4.04
N THR A 29 11.67 2.85 2.92
CA THR A 29 12.14 3.86 1.97
C THR A 29 11.16 5.03 1.94
N ALA A 30 11.71 6.25 1.83
CA ALA A 30 10.89 7.46 1.70
C ALA A 30 11.50 8.41 0.67
N ILE A 31 10.64 9.03 -0.13
CA ILE A 31 10.90 10.19 -0.96
C ILE A 31 10.32 11.38 -0.22
N LYS A 32 11.16 12.35 0.10
CA LYS A 32 10.77 13.54 0.86
C LYS A 32 11.26 14.79 0.15
N GLN A 33 10.40 15.80 0.10
CA GLN A 33 10.78 17.14 -0.34
C GLN A 33 10.10 18.17 0.56
N SER A 34 10.83 19.22 0.93
CA SER A 34 10.29 20.35 1.67
C SER A 34 10.81 21.64 1.03
N THR A 35 9.89 22.47 0.58
CA THR A 35 10.12 23.80 0.02
C THR A 35 9.18 24.78 0.70
N PRO A 36 9.31 26.09 0.50
CA PRO A 36 8.34 27.05 1.01
C PRO A 36 6.90 26.84 0.49
N SER A 37 6.72 26.17 -0.66
CA SER A 37 5.42 25.95 -1.29
C SER A 37 4.92 24.51 -1.25
N LEU A 38 5.75 23.54 -0.86
CA LEU A 38 5.39 22.11 -0.91
C LEU A 38 6.08 21.32 0.20
N ARG A 39 5.30 20.53 0.95
CA ARG A 39 5.76 19.40 1.75
C ARG A 39 5.29 18.11 1.12
N PHE A 40 6.22 17.27 0.75
CA PHE A 40 5.95 15.99 0.09
C PHE A 40 6.54 14.84 0.88
N LEU A 41 5.74 13.78 1.08
CA LEU A 41 6.17 12.50 1.61
C LEU A 41 5.52 11.36 0.81
N HIS A 42 6.37 10.47 0.26
CA HIS A 42 5.94 9.17 -0.23
C HIS A 42 6.82 8.11 0.42
N SER A 43 6.22 7.15 1.14
CA SER A 43 6.99 6.14 1.85
C SER A 43 6.38 4.74 1.72
N TYR A 44 7.25 3.73 1.77
CA TYR A 44 6.85 2.33 1.72
C TYR A 44 7.73 1.47 2.64
N PRO A 45 7.18 0.33 3.14
CA PRO A 45 7.81 -0.48 4.16
C PRO A 45 9.01 -1.27 3.65
N ALA A 46 9.83 -1.75 4.59
CA ALA A 46 11.04 -2.53 4.32
C ALA A 46 10.76 -3.80 3.50
N GLN A 47 9.62 -4.45 3.75
CA GLN A 47 9.19 -5.65 3.01
C GLN A 47 9.00 -5.37 1.51
N ALA A 48 8.43 -4.22 1.18
CA ALA A 48 8.28 -3.78 -0.22
C ALA A 48 9.65 -3.39 -0.81
N ALA A 49 10.50 -2.70 -0.04
CA ALA A 49 11.84 -2.33 -0.45
C ALA A 49 12.76 -3.53 -0.72
N ALA A 50 12.49 -4.67 -0.07
CA ALA A 50 13.23 -5.92 -0.28
C ALA A 50 12.89 -6.64 -1.59
N ILE A 51 11.82 -6.25 -2.29
CA ILE A 51 11.39 -6.83 -3.56
C ILE A 51 11.74 -5.85 -4.68
N PRO A 52 12.81 -6.10 -5.49
CA PRO A 52 13.31 -5.10 -6.45
C PRO A 52 12.26 -4.57 -7.42
N GLY A 53 11.40 -5.43 -7.98
CA GLY A 53 10.33 -5.03 -8.90
C GLY A 53 9.27 -4.15 -8.24
N LEU A 54 8.87 -4.48 -7.00
CA LEU A 54 7.92 -3.69 -6.24
C LEU A 54 8.52 -2.35 -5.80
N ALA A 55 9.77 -2.36 -5.32
CA ALA A 55 10.48 -1.15 -4.94
C ALA A 55 10.62 -0.17 -6.12
N ALA A 56 10.93 -0.69 -7.32
CA ALA A 56 11.01 0.12 -8.53
C ALA A 56 9.65 0.74 -8.91
N LEU A 57 8.57 -0.04 -8.79
CA LEU A 57 7.20 0.42 -9.04
C LEU A 57 6.82 1.56 -8.09
N LEU A 58 6.96 1.35 -6.77
CA LEU A 58 6.61 2.33 -5.75
C LEU A 58 7.49 3.60 -5.82
N ARG A 59 8.77 3.42 -6.14
CA ARG A 59 9.67 4.57 -6.38
C ARG A 59 9.22 5.39 -7.59
N LYS A 60 8.86 4.74 -8.70
CA LYS A 60 8.36 5.42 -9.90
C LYS A 60 7.10 6.22 -9.56
N GLU A 61 6.11 5.59 -8.94
CA GLU A 61 4.88 6.23 -8.48
C GLU A 61 5.17 7.46 -7.62
N GLY A 62 6.03 7.32 -6.60
CA GLY A 62 6.38 8.43 -5.72
C GLY A 62 7.06 9.60 -6.43
N LEU A 63 7.89 9.34 -7.45
CA LEU A 63 8.53 10.38 -8.25
C LEU A 63 7.53 11.08 -9.17
N GLU A 64 6.58 10.34 -9.76
CA GLU A 64 5.51 10.90 -10.59
C GLU A 64 4.60 11.82 -9.76
N ARG A 65 4.14 11.37 -8.58
CA ARG A 65 3.36 12.19 -7.64
C ARG A 65 4.11 13.43 -7.16
N LEU A 66 5.42 13.31 -6.91
CA LEU A 66 6.24 14.47 -6.55
C LEU A 66 6.29 15.49 -7.68
N ALA A 67 6.42 15.04 -8.93
CA ALA A 67 6.44 15.92 -10.09
C ALA A 67 5.10 16.65 -10.28
N GLU A 68 3.97 15.94 -10.13
CA GLU A 68 2.61 16.51 -10.15
C GLU A 68 2.43 17.54 -9.05
N ALA A 69 2.69 17.19 -7.80
CA ALA A 69 2.60 18.09 -6.66
C ALA A 69 3.46 19.35 -6.82
N GLY A 70 4.66 19.19 -7.41
CA GLY A 70 5.55 20.30 -7.70
C GLY A 70 5.07 21.21 -8.84
N GLN A 71 4.19 20.76 -9.72
CA GLN A 71 3.51 21.59 -10.72
C GLN A 71 2.34 22.34 -10.09
N ASP A 72 1.47 21.65 -9.35
CA ASP A 72 0.30 22.21 -8.71
C ASP A 72 0.66 23.29 -7.68
N SER A 73 1.74 23.08 -6.93
CA SER A 73 2.23 24.05 -5.95
C SER A 73 2.72 25.38 -6.55
N LYS A 74 2.95 25.44 -7.88
CA LYS A 74 3.33 26.68 -8.60
C LYS A 74 2.13 27.47 -9.09
N VAL A 75 0.94 26.88 -9.06
CA VAL A 75 -0.29 27.60 -9.47
C VAL A 75 -0.57 28.69 -8.44
N VAL A 76 -0.77 29.91 -8.93
CA VAL A 76 -1.08 31.07 -8.06
C VAL A 76 -2.47 30.85 -7.47
N SER A 77 -2.53 30.70 -6.15
CA SER A 77 -3.79 30.55 -5.40
C SER A 77 -4.37 31.91 -5.02
N PHE A 78 -5.69 32.00 -4.99
CA PHE A 78 -6.38 33.12 -4.40
C PHE A 78 -7.32 32.60 -3.30
N PRO A 79 -7.15 32.98 -2.04
CA PRO A 79 -6.20 33.96 -1.48
C PRO A 79 -4.72 33.53 -1.58
N PRO A 80 -3.76 34.47 -1.42
CA PRO A 80 -2.33 34.15 -1.42
C PRO A 80 -2.01 33.11 -0.34
N ARG A 81 -1.10 32.21 -0.66
CA ARG A 81 -0.65 31.13 0.23
C ARG A 81 0.07 31.68 1.46
N ASN A 82 -0.21 31.11 2.61
CA ASN A 82 0.49 31.41 3.88
C ASN A 82 1.49 30.30 4.26
N GLY A 83 1.41 29.15 3.60
CA GLY A 83 2.25 27.99 3.85
C GLY A 83 2.42 27.07 2.63
N PRO A 84 3.08 25.93 2.81
CA PRO A 84 3.21 24.92 1.77
C PRO A 84 1.93 24.08 1.62
N ASP A 85 1.65 23.63 0.40
CA ASP A 85 0.78 22.50 0.19
C ASP A 85 1.41 21.24 0.81
N GLU A 86 0.59 20.33 1.28
CA GLU A 86 1.04 19.07 1.87
C GLU A 86 0.49 17.91 1.04
N VAL A 87 1.40 17.05 0.58
CA VAL A 87 1.07 15.82 -0.17
C VAL A 87 1.78 14.66 0.50
N GLU A 88 1.00 13.72 0.98
CA GLU A 88 1.52 12.54 1.67
C GLU A 88 0.90 11.26 1.12
N GLN A 89 1.72 10.22 0.97
CA GLN A 89 1.29 8.86 0.75
C GLN A 89 2.17 7.90 1.55
N VAL A 90 1.52 7.14 2.43
CA VAL A 90 2.20 6.15 3.28
C VAL A 90 1.64 4.77 2.96
N TRP A 91 2.52 3.90 2.44
CA TRP A 91 2.21 2.50 2.21
C TRP A 91 2.54 1.66 3.45
N GLU A 92 1.62 0.82 3.84
CA GLU A 92 1.73 -0.11 4.98
C GLU A 92 1.46 -1.54 4.53
N VAL A 93 2.06 -2.51 5.24
CA VAL A 93 1.79 -3.93 4.98
C VAL A 93 0.44 -4.31 5.57
N SER A 94 -0.48 -4.76 4.73
CA SER A 94 -1.75 -5.36 5.15
C SER A 94 -1.66 -6.89 5.25
N ALA A 95 -0.88 -7.55 4.37
CA ALA A 95 -0.58 -8.96 4.46
C ALA A 95 0.83 -9.27 3.93
N ASP A 96 1.56 -10.14 4.61
CA ASP A 96 2.89 -10.62 4.21
C ASP A 96 2.93 -12.14 4.36
N THR A 97 2.79 -12.86 3.25
CA THR A 97 2.72 -14.32 3.19
C THR A 97 3.81 -14.86 2.26
N ALA A 98 3.92 -16.18 2.14
CA ALA A 98 4.87 -16.80 1.22
C ALA A 98 4.62 -16.44 -0.25
N ASP A 99 3.34 -16.27 -0.65
CA ASP A 99 2.94 -16.09 -2.06
C ASP A 99 2.62 -14.64 -2.41
N LEU A 100 2.21 -13.83 -1.41
CA LEU A 100 1.70 -12.47 -1.60
C LEU A 100 2.33 -11.49 -0.60
N LEU A 101 2.57 -10.27 -1.07
CA LEU A 101 2.72 -9.08 -0.23
C LEU A 101 1.61 -8.09 -0.60
N ALA A 102 0.69 -7.86 0.31
CA ALA A 102 -0.34 -6.84 0.12
C ALA A 102 0.00 -5.59 0.91
N LEU A 103 -0.19 -4.46 0.25
CA LEU A 103 0.02 -3.13 0.81
C LEU A 103 -1.28 -2.36 0.73
N SER A 104 -1.53 -1.53 1.72
CA SER A 104 -2.55 -0.48 1.68
C SER A 104 -1.90 0.86 1.93
N SER A 105 -2.42 1.92 1.33
CA SER A 105 -1.97 3.28 1.62
C SER A 105 -3.12 4.22 1.88
N THR A 106 -2.82 5.26 2.66
CA THR A 106 -3.58 6.49 2.70
C THR A 106 -2.77 7.54 1.96
N ALA A 107 -3.39 8.17 0.98
CA ALA A 107 -2.84 9.33 0.29
C ALA A 107 -3.66 10.55 0.69
N SER A 108 -2.99 11.62 1.12
CA SER A 108 -3.62 12.87 1.52
C SER A 108 -3.01 14.05 0.77
N THR A 109 -3.85 15.05 0.48
CA THR A 109 -3.43 16.32 -0.11
C THR A 109 -4.15 17.44 0.62
N TYR A 110 -3.38 18.40 1.11
CA TYR A 110 -3.90 19.64 1.66
C TYR A 110 -3.31 20.81 0.87
N GLN A 111 -4.16 21.63 0.30
CA GLN A 111 -3.75 22.89 -0.32
C GLN A 111 -3.83 24.00 0.72
N ASP A 112 -2.77 24.79 0.84
CA ASP A 112 -2.75 25.92 1.77
C ASP A 112 -3.90 26.88 1.51
N GLY A 113 -4.67 27.18 2.55
CA GLY A 113 -5.88 28.01 2.48
C GLY A 113 -7.17 27.24 2.16
N ALA A 114 -7.12 25.94 1.89
CA ALA A 114 -8.31 25.12 1.74
C ALA A 114 -9.00 24.88 3.11
N ALA A 115 -10.31 24.74 3.10
CA ALA A 115 -11.08 24.47 4.32
C ALA A 115 -10.76 23.08 4.91
N HIS A 116 -10.39 22.10 4.08
CA HIS A 116 -9.99 20.76 4.46
C HIS A 116 -9.11 20.14 3.39
N GLY A 117 -8.37 19.09 3.76
CA GLY A 117 -7.63 18.25 2.83
C GLY A 117 -8.51 17.18 2.20
N TYR A 118 -7.98 16.58 1.15
CA TYR A 118 -8.53 15.39 0.51
C TYR A 118 -7.67 14.19 0.88
N PHE A 119 -8.30 13.03 0.97
CA PHE A 119 -7.57 11.78 1.12
C PHE A 119 -8.23 10.67 0.30
N SER A 120 -7.42 9.72 -0.11
CA SER A 120 -7.85 8.50 -0.82
C SER A 120 -7.11 7.30 -0.27
N TYR A 121 -7.69 6.13 -0.48
CA TYR A 121 -7.08 4.86 -0.13
C TYR A 121 -6.62 4.15 -1.40
N HIS A 122 -5.53 3.39 -1.29
CA HIS A 122 -5.05 2.57 -2.39
C HIS A 122 -4.59 1.22 -1.87
N THR A 123 -4.78 0.20 -2.69
CA THR A 123 -4.35 -1.17 -2.43
C THR A 123 -3.44 -1.66 -3.53
N LEU A 124 -2.36 -2.35 -3.16
CA LEU A 124 -1.47 -3.03 -4.07
C LEU A 124 -1.25 -4.46 -3.57
N ILE A 125 -1.57 -5.46 -4.39
CA ILE A 125 -1.32 -6.87 -4.11
C ILE A 125 -0.20 -7.32 -5.03
N TRP A 126 0.95 -7.67 -4.45
CA TRP A 126 2.09 -8.18 -5.20
C TRP A 126 2.14 -9.70 -5.14
N GLY A 127 2.04 -10.35 -6.30
CA GLY A 127 2.28 -11.79 -6.43
C GLY A 127 3.76 -12.09 -6.47
N ARG A 128 4.29 -12.80 -5.45
CA ARG A 128 5.74 -13.06 -5.35
C ARG A 128 6.24 -13.90 -6.50
N SER A 129 5.54 -14.99 -6.83
CA SER A 129 5.89 -15.87 -7.96
C SER A 129 5.61 -15.20 -9.30
N ALA A 130 4.56 -14.38 -9.41
CA ALA A 130 4.23 -13.65 -10.63
C ALA A 130 5.19 -12.48 -10.90
N GLY A 131 5.87 -11.96 -9.88
CA GLY A 131 6.79 -10.82 -9.97
C GLY A 131 6.13 -9.52 -10.42
N ARG A 132 4.81 -9.35 -10.16
CA ARG A 132 4.01 -8.20 -10.59
C ARG A 132 2.82 -7.93 -9.67
N PRO A 133 2.20 -6.75 -9.79
CA PRO A 133 0.90 -6.50 -9.18
C PRO A 133 -0.18 -7.46 -9.70
N LEU A 134 -1.06 -7.89 -8.82
CA LEU A 134 -2.25 -8.68 -9.11
C LEU A 134 -3.50 -7.84 -8.86
N LYS A 135 -4.51 -8.02 -9.71
CA LYS A 135 -5.86 -7.52 -9.43
C LYS A 135 -6.52 -8.41 -8.37
N LEU A 136 -7.48 -7.87 -7.62
CA LEU A 136 -8.26 -8.64 -6.65
C LEU A 136 -8.88 -9.90 -7.28
N SER A 137 -9.39 -9.81 -8.51
CA SER A 137 -9.97 -10.93 -9.26
C SER A 137 -8.96 -12.03 -9.58
N GLU A 138 -7.67 -11.72 -9.64
CA GLU A 138 -6.62 -12.70 -9.94
C GLU A 138 -6.29 -13.60 -8.73
N LEU A 139 -6.78 -13.28 -7.55
CA LEU A 139 -6.66 -14.15 -6.36
C LEU A 139 -7.57 -15.37 -6.46
N PHE A 140 -8.62 -15.30 -7.24
CA PHE A 140 -9.65 -16.34 -7.34
C PHE A 140 -9.54 -17.14 -8.64
N SER A 141 -9.81 -18.43 -8.56
CA SER A 141 -9.95 -19.34 -9.72
C SER A 141 -11.33 -19.26 -10.35
N ASP A 142 -12.33 -18.83 -9.56
CA ASP A 142 -13.73 -18.70 -9.98
C ASP A 142 -14.15 -17.24 -9.98
N ARG A 143 -14.93 -16.85 -11.00
CA ARG A 143 -15.44 -15.48 -11.16
C ARG A 143 -16.42 -15.06 -10.05
N SER A 144 -16.96 -16.01 -9.30
CA SER A 144 -17.86 -15.74 -8.16
C SER A 144 -17.13 -15.25 -6.91
N GLY A 145 -15.81 -15.42 -6.82
CA GLY A 145 -15.02 -15.06 -5.63
C GLY A 145 -15.10 -13.58 -5.29
N VAL A 146 -14.94 -12.70 -6.29
CA VAL A 146 -15.05 -11.24 -6.06
C VAL A 146 -16.47 -10.83 -5.70
N PRO A 147 -17.53 -11.21 -6.43
CA PRO A 147 -18.91 -10.92 -6.02
C PRO A 147 -19.24 -11.39 -4.61
N MET A 148 -18.87 -12.61 -4.22
CA MET A 148 -19.08 -13.13 -2.87
C MET A 148 -18.39 -12.28 -1.79
N LEU A 149 -17.15 -11.88 -2.05
CA LEU A 149 -16.41 -11.00 -1.13
C LEU A 149 -17.07 -9.63 -1.00
N LEU A 150 -17.43 -9.01 -2.13
CA LEU A 150 -18.06 -7.68 -2.12
C LEU A 150 -19.44 -7.69 -1.48
N GLU A 151 -20.22 -8.76 -1.67
CA GLU A 151 -21.51 -8.93 -0.98
C GLU A 151 -21.33 -8.91 0.55
N ALA A 152 -20.33 -9.67 1.06
CA ALA A 152 -20.04 -9.71 2.48
C ALA A 152 -19.56 -8.34 3.03
N LEU A 153 -18.69 -7.64 2.28
CA LEU A 153 -18.21 -6.31 2.65
C LEU A 153 -19.34 -5.28 2.61
N CYS A 154 -20.17 -5.32 1.56
CA CYS A 154 -21.30 -4.41 1.40
C CYS A 154 -22.36 -4.59 2.50
N ALA A 155 -22.70 -5.82 2.87
CA ALA A 155 -23.63 -6.07 3.97
C ALA A 155 -23.16 -5.43 5.28
N LYS A 156 -21.87 -5.52 5.57
CA LYS A 156 -21.26 -4.86 6.74
C LYS A 156 -21.25 -3.34 6.62
N LEU A 157 -20.93 -2.81 5.45
CA LEU A 157 -20.94 -1.37 5.18
C LEU A 157 -22.34 -0.76 5.43
N ILE A 158 -23.38 -1.41 4.91
CA ILE A 158 -24.77 -0.98 5.12
C ILE A 158 -25.10 -0.98 6.62
N SER A 159 -24.75 -2.05 7.32
CA SER A 159 -24.99 -2.16 8.77
C SER A 159 -24.25 -1.09 9.58
N GLU A 160 -22.98 -0.85 9.28
CA GLU A 160 -22.18 0.18 9.94
C GLU A 160 -22.74 1.58 9.68
N ARG A 161 -23.11 1.86 8.43
CA ARG A 161 -23.75 3.10 8.04
C ARG A 161 -25.05 3.34 8.77
N GLU A 162 -25.95 2.35 8.85
CA GLU A 162 -27.20 2.46 9.59
C GLU A 162 -26.98 2.72 11.09
N THR A 163 -25.94 2.13 11.66
CA THR A 163 -25.53 2.34 13.05
C THR A 163 -25.08 3.77 13.28
N ARG A 164 -24.14 4.27 12.47
CA ARG A 164 -23.65 5.66 12.57
C ARG A 164 -24.76 6.69 12.41
N TRP A 165 -25.69 6.47 11.48
CA TRP A 165 -26.83 7.38 11.28
C TRP A 165 -27.76 7.42 12.49
N ARG A 166 -28.04 6.27 13.08
CA ARG A 166 -28.87 6.17 14.30
C ARG A 166 -28.21 6.88 15.48
N GLU A 167 -26.91 6.69 15.66
CA GLU A 167 -26.14 7.31 16.74
C GLU A 167 -26.11 8.85 16.62
N ARG A 168 -26.13 9.37 15.41
CA ARG A 168 -26.20 10.82 15.15
C ARG A 168 -27.62 11.40 15.26
N GLY A 169 -28.63 10.59 15.53
CA GLY A 169 -30.01 11.04 15.58
C GLY A 169 -30.65 11.40 14.23
N ASN A 170 -30.00 11.00 13.11
CA ASN A 170 -30.43 11.37 11.75
C ASN A 170 -31.50 10.45 11.14
N GLY A 171 -32.07 9.54 11.93
CA GLY A 171 -33.05 8.59 11.43
C GLY A 171 -32.42 7.46 10.61
N ARG A 172 -33.09 7.05 9.50
CA ARG A 172 -32.59 5.98 8.63
C ARG A 172 -31.92 6.56 7.39
N PRO A 173 -30.71 6.09 7.02
CA PRO A 173 -30.08 6.55 5.79
C PRO A 173 -30.88 6.11 4.56
N GLY A 174 -30.77 6.86 3.47
CA GLY A 174 -31.34 6.46 2.18
C GLY A 174 -30.69 5.18 1.63
N PRO A 175 -31.23 4.59 0.57
CA PRO A 175 -30.63 3.42 -0.06
C PRO A 175 -29.22 3.71 -0.56
N MET A 176 -28.35 2.71 -0.46
CA MET A 176 -26.97 2.78 -0.95
C MET A 176 -26.71 1.62 -1.92
N ALA A 177 -26.13 1.93 -3.07
CA ALA A 177 -25.59 0.92 -3.95
C ALA A 177 -24.25 0.39 -3.39
N CYS A 178 -24.00 -0.90 -3.54
CA CYS A 178 -22.72 -1.49 -3.19
C CYS A 178 -21.63 -1.00 -4.15
N PRO A 179 -20.42 -0.67 -3.64
CA PRO A 179 -19.29 -0.34 -4.50
C PRO A 179 -18.96 -1.50 -5.44
N LYS A 180 -18.50 -1.18 -6.66
CA LYS A 180 -18.07 -2.19 -7.62
C LYS A 180 -16.61 -2.57 -7.39
N ALA A 181 -16.22 -3.77 -7.86
CA ALA A 181 -14.90 -4.33 -7.65
C ALA A 181 -13.75 -3.51 -8.22
N ASP A 182 -14.00 -2.80 -9.30
CA ASP A 182 -13.06 -1.95 -10.03
C ASP A 182 -13.03 -0.50 -9.51
N GLU A 183 -13.97 -0.16 -8.65
CA GLU A 183 -14.14 1.16 -8.04
C GLU A 183 -13.75 1.16 -6.54
N THR A 184 -13.25 0.03 -6.01
CA THR A 184 -13.08 -0.14 -4.56
C THR A 184 -11.72 -0.72 -4.21
N ASP A 185 -11.05 -0.08 -3.25
CA ASP A 185 -9.81 -0.58 -2.69
C ASP A 185 -10.07 -1.65 -1.63
N VAL A 186 -9.75 -2.89 -1.97
CA VAL A 186 -9.89 -4.05 -1.08
C VAL A 186 -8.54 -4.72 -0.87
N ALA A 187 -8.04 -4.69 0.35
CA ALA A 187 -6.78 -5.29 0.73
C ALA A 187 -6.97 -6.62 1.47
N PRO A 188 -6.24 -7.69 1.11
CA PRO A 188 -6.09 -8.84 1.98
C PRO A 188 -5.39 -8.44 3.29
N VAL A 189 -5.86 -8.98 4.41
CA VAL A 189 -5.31 -8.71 5.75
C VAL A 189 -4.84 -9.98 6.41
N ALA A 190 -3.60 -9.95 6.91
CA ALA A 190 -3.00 -11.03 7.68
C ALA A 190 -2.28 -10.50 8.91
N PRO A 191 -2.32 -11.20 10.07
CA PRO A 191 -1.41 -10.91 11.16
C PRO A 191 0.04 -11.13 10.68
N ARG A 192 1.01 -10.46 11.29
CA ARG A 192 2.43 -10.57 10.92
C ARG A 192 2.86 -12.05 10.87
N GLY A 193 3.40 -12.45 9.71
CA GLY A 193 3.87 -13.81 9.45
C GLY A 193 2.75 -14.86 9.43
N GLY A 194 1.48 -14.44 9.34
CA GLY A 194 0.31 -15.30 9.36
C GLY A 194 -0.35 -15.46 8.00
N ARG A 195 -1.45 -16.21 8.01
CA ARG A 195 -2.32 -16.38 6.84
C ARG A 195 -3.31 -15.23 6.74
N ILE A 196 -3.77 -14.94 5.53
CA ILE A 196 -4.86 -13.99 5.27
C ILE A 196 -6.13 -14.51 5.93
N ARG A 197 -6.70 -13.71 6.80
CA ARG A 197 -7.92 -14.05 7.57
C ARG A 197 -9.11 -13.22 7.20
N SER A 198 -8.89 -12.10 6.54
CA SER A 198 -9.93 -11.14 6.21
C SER A 198 -9.52 -10.29 5.00
N PHE A 199 -10.49 -9.52 4.54
CA PHE A 199 -10.30 -8.47 3.55
C PHE A 199 -10.83 -7.17 4.12
N LEU A 200 -10.05 -6.11 3.96
CA LEU A 200 -10.38 -4.75 4.38
C LEU A 200 -10.74 -3.92 3.16
N MET A 201 -11.94 -3.35 3.16
CA MET A 201 -12.40 -2.33 2.23
C MET A 201 -12.35 -0.98 2.91
N ARG A 202 -11.74 0.01 2.26
CA ARG A 202 -11.69 1.39 2.71
C ARG A 202 -12.41 2.29 1.72
N LEU A 203 -13.25 3.18 2.25
CA LEU A 203 -14.00 4.15 1.46
C LEU A 203 -13.86 5.53 2.10
N THR A 204 -13.67 6.54 1.28
CA THR A 204 -13.76 7.94 1.70
C THR A 204 -15.21 8.40 1.77
N GLY A 205 -15.45 9.55 2.41
CA GLY A 205 -16.78 10.13 2.44
C GLY A 205 -17.36 10.40 1.06
N ASP A 206 -16.51 10.80 0.10
CA ASP A 206 -16.93 11.11 -1.28
C ASP A 206 -17.38 9.87 -2.08
N GLU A 207 -16.89 8.69 -1.69
CA GLU A 207 -17.26 7.41 -2.31
C GLU A 207 -18.57 6.84 -1.76
N THR A 208 -19.18 7.53 -0.81
CA THR A 208 -20.47 7.15 -0.23
C THR A 208 -21.55 8.17 -0.52
N PRO A 209 -22.84 7.78 -0.62
CA PRO A 209 -23.95 8.71 -0.82
C PRO A 209 -24.11 9.77 0.28
N ASP A 210 -23.47 9.55 1.42
CA ASP A 210 -23.54 10.45 2.57
C ASP A 210 -22.54 11.59 2.48
N GLY A 211 -21.60 11.52 1.52
CA GLY A 211 -20.52 12.50 1.36
C GLY A 211 -19.69 12.65 2.64
N TYR A 212 -19.12 13.82 2.85
CA TYR A 212 -18.35 14.11 4.06
C TYR A 212 -19.14 13.92 5.36
N ALA A 213 -20.47 14.04 5.34
CA ALA A 213 -21.30 13.81 6.52
C ALA A 213 -21.24 12.35 7.01
N GLY A 214 -21.03 11.40 6.11
CA GLY A 214 -20.85 9.98 6.43
C GLY A 214 -19.49 9.67 7.07
N GLY A 215 -18.47 10.41 6.69
CA GLY A 215 -17.08 10.14 7.02
C GLY A 215 -16.52 8.94 6.24
N SER A 216 -15.29 8.54 6.57
CA SER A 216 -14.68 7.35 5.98
C SER A 216 -15.17 6.07 6.63
N TYR A 217 -15.10 4.98 5.87
CA TYR A 217 -15.42 3.63 6.35
C TYR A 217 -14.22 2.70 6.17
N GLU A 218 -13.99 1.90 7.19
CA GLU A 218 -13.07 0.76 7.16
C GLU A 218 -13.89 -0.49 7.48
N ILE A 219 -14.14 -1.30 6.48
CA ILE A 219 -15.03 -2.46 6.57
C ILE A 219 -14.21 -3.73 6.36
N GLU A 220 -14.21 -4.60 7.34
CA GLU A 220 -13.48 -5.86 7.29
C GLU A 220 -14.44 -7.05 7.22
N ALA A 221 -14.23 -7.94 6.23
CA ALA A 221 -14.96 -9.20 6.11
C ALA A 221 -14.02 -10.39 6.23
N PRO A 222 -14.40 -11.48 6.95
CA PRO A 222 -13.55 -12.64 7.11
C PRO A 222 -13.37 -13.40 5.79
N ALA A 223 -12.18 -13.98 5.59
CA ALA A 223 -11.91 -14.98 4.56
C ALA A 223 -12.55 -16.30 4.98
N THR A 224 -13.86 -16.46 4.71
CA THR A 224 -14.62 -17.65 5.08
C THR A 224 -14.10 -18.90 4.34
N PRO A 225 -14.31 -20.12 4.87
CA PRO A 225 -13.94 -21.36 4.16
C PRO A 225 -14.53 -21.44 2.74
N ALA A 226 -15.76 -20.94 2.53
CA ALA A 226 -16.39 -20.89 1.21
C ALA A 226 -15.63 -19.97 0.25
N LEU A 227 -15.23 -18.78 0.72
CA LEU A 227 -14.43 -17.84 -0.07
C LEU A 227 -13.02 -18.40 -0.36
N VAL A 228 -12.37 -19.01 0.63
CA VAL A 228 -11.04 -19.64 0.49
C VAL A 228 -11.07 -20.79 -0.51
N ALA A 229 -12.17 -21.55 -0.61
CA ALA A 229 -12.32 -22.60 -1.62
C ALA A 229 -12.27 -22.08 -3.05
N LEU A 230 -12.65 -20.82 -3.27
CA LEU A 230 -12.60 -20.15 -4.58
C LEU A 230 -11.23 -19.53 -4.89
N VAL A 231 -10.31 -19.43 -3.92
CA VAL A 231 -8.95 -18.94 -4.13
C VAL A 231 -8.17 -19.90 -5.04
N LYS A 232 -7.32 -19.36 -5.91
CA LYS A 232 -6.43 -20.15 -6.75
C LYS A 232 -5.63 -21.15 -5.93
N PRO A 233 -5.46 -22.40 -6.40
CA PRO A 233 -4.78 -23.46 -5.67
C PRO A 233 -3.37 -23.07 -5.19
N ASP A 234 -2.61 -22.36 -6.02
CA ASP A 234 -1.25 -21.88 -5.77
C ASP A 234 -1.17 -20.76 -4.70
N LEU A 235 -2.28 -20.09 -4.41
CA LEU A 235 -2.38 -19.03 -3.40
C LEU A 235 -3.04 -19.49 -2.10
N ARG A 236 -3.67 -20.67 -2.06
CA ARG A 236 -4.40 -21.17 -0.86
C ARG A 236 -3.53 -21.32 0.37
N GLY A 237 -2.22 -21.52 0.18
CA GLY A 237 -1.24 -21.55 1.28
C GLY A 237 -1.18 -20.24 2.07
N SER A 238 -1.54 -19.13 1.44
CA SER A 238 -1.56 -17.79 2.03
C SER A 238 -2.85 -17.47 2.84
N PHE A 239 -3.89 -18.35 2.77
CA PHE A 239 -5.19 -18.20 3.42
C PHE A 239 -5.46 -19.18 4.57
#